data_457db0750a0cc4861cb33c6a929eb29b
#
_entry.id   457db0750a0cc4861cb33c6a929eb29b
#
_cell.length_a   1.000
_cell.length_b   1.000
_cell.length_c   1.000
_cell.angle_alpha   90.00
_cell.angle_beta   90.00
_cell.angle_gamma   90.00
#
_symmetry.space_group_name_H-M   'P 1'
#
loop_
_entity.id
_entity.type
_entity.pdbx_description
1 polymer ?
#
loop_
_entity_poly.entity_id
_entity_poly.type
_entity_poly.pdbx_seq_one_letter_code
_entity_poly.pdbx_strand_id
1 'polypeptide(L)'
;MGYQLIYNSSFKDIDENTINIEIYRDSGGTLIASELLCSADAVSINYESDDDVFKPIKCSDCQINVLTTKVLANLYTALGNQIYCTISKNGSLLWCGYSVPCLYSTDYNEEYNLLSLQFNDILSSLSNYNYTYLNEKQSIVSFYQVIKHIISQIDSNRLIKNVYVHNAKKINDTTDLLNNLFILDRNFFDEANEAENCKDVLEYIARYLGMTCYYYGDSIYFVDYDIIKNINSYTK
;
A
#
# COMPACT_ATOMS: atom_id res chain seq x y z
N MET A 1 -8.76 10.09 -17.04
CA MET A 1 -8.80 10.65 -15.70
C MET A 1 -7.46 10.39 -15.08
N GLY A 2 -6.92 11.31 -14.33
CA GLY A 2 -5.58 11.16 -13.75
C GLY A 2 -5.51 11.88 -12.40
N TYR A 3 -4.61 11.38 -11.56
CA TYR A 3 -4.37 12.00 -10.26
C TYR A 3 -3.65 13.33 -10.41
N GLN A 4 -4.10 14.30 -9.67
CA GLN A 4 -3.53 15.64 -9.61
C GLN A 4 -3.13 15.96 -8.17
N LEU A 5 -2.00 16.61 -8.01
CA LEU A 5 -1.55 17.13 -6.72
C LEU A 5 -2.58 18.16 -6.22
N ILE A 6 -3.09 17.92 -5.02
CA ILE A 6 -4.05 18.85 -4.38
C ILE A 6 -3.46 19.56 -3.16
N TYR A 7 -2.59 18.87 -2.44
CA TYR A 7 -1.91 19.43 -1.27
C TYR A 7 -0.46 18.97 -1.21
N ASN A 8 0.39 19.83 -0.71
CA ASN A 8 1.79 19.51 -0.42
C ASN A 8 2.26 20.18 0.86
N SER A 9 3.25 19.60 1.51
CA SER A 9 3.98 20.17 2.62
C SER A 9 5.43 19.74 2.56
N SER A 10 6.34 20.60 3.01
CA SER A 10 7.77 20.29 3.08
C SER A 10 8.35 20.83 4.38
N PHE A 11 9.08 20.01 5.11
CA PHE A 11 9.75 20.39 6.35
C PHE A 11 11.03 19.57 6.54
N LYS A 12 11.83 19.95 7.53
CA LYS A 12 13.01 19.18 7.93
C LYS A 12 12.75 18.38 9.19
N ASP A 13 13.23 17.12 9.20
CA ASP A 13 13.25 16.31 10.40
C ASP A 13 14.40 16.73 11.34
N ILE A 14 14.50 16.08 12.50
CA ILE A 14 15.54 16.40 13.50
C ILE A 14 16.96 16.18 12.99
N ASP A 15 17.12 15.31 11.99
CA ASP A 15 18.40 14.99 11.34
C ASP A 15 18.66 15.85 10.12
N GLU A 16 17.95 16.97 9.95
CA GLU A 16 18.04 17.91 8.82
C GLU A 16 17.63 17.31 7.45
N ASN A 17 17.01 16.13 7.42
CA ASN A 17 16.51 15.58 6.18
C ASN A 17 15.23 16.30 5.73
N THR A 18 15.10 16.54 4.45
CA THR A 18 13.89 17.12 3.86
C THR A 18 12.82 16.05 3.72
N ILE A 19 11.69 16.23 4.41
CA ILE A 19 10.50 15.42 4.28
C ILE A 19 9.51 16.18 3.41
N ASN A 20 9.03 15.54 2.33
CA ASN A 20 7.96 16.08 1.51
C ASN A 20 6.74 15.17 1.62
N ILE A 21 5.59 15.79 1.82
CA ILE A 21 4.27 15.17 1.80
C ILE A 21 3.54 15.70 0.57
N GLU A 22 3.01 14.81 -0.24
CA GLU A 22 2.22 15.17 -1.40
C GLU A 22 0.93 14.36 -1.41
N ILE A 23 -0.21 15.03 -1.53
CA ILE A 23 -1.53 14.40 -1.55
C ILE A 23 -2.15 14.64 -2.93
N TYR A 24 -2.58 13.56 -3.55
CA TYR A 24 -3.13 13.53 -4.89
C TYR A 24 -4.58 13.07 -4.87
N ARG A 25 -5.37 13.60 -5.79
CA ARG A 25 -6.75 13.19 -6.00
C ARG A 25 -7.00 12.86 -7.47
N ASP A 26 -7.71 11.75 -7.72
CA ASP A 26 -8.26 11.47 -9.06
C ASP A 26 -9.43 12.43 -9.32
N SER A 27 -9.24 13.32 -10.26
CA SER A 27 -10.22 14.35 -10.60
C SER A 27 -10.40 14.48 -12.10
N GLY A 28 -11.63 14.73 -12.54
CA GLY A 28 -11.94 15.02 -13.94
C GLY A 28 -11.67 16.47 -14.36
N GLY A 29 -11.17 17.32 -13.46
CA GLY A 29 -10.90 18.75 -13.68
C GLY A 29 -9.50 19.15 -13.23
N THR A 30 -9.07 20.36 -13.54
CA THR A 30 -7.80 20.93 -13.07
C THR A 30 -7.97 21.40 -11.63
N LEU A 31 -7.16 20.85 -10.72
CA LEU A 31 -7.06 21.29 -9.33
C LEU A 31 -5.77 22.10 -9.14
N ILE A 32 -5.83 23.10 -8.29
CA ILE A 32 -4.66 23.90 -7.91
C ILE A 32 -4.14 23.35 -6.58
N ALA A 33 -2.88 22.98 -6.56
CA ALA A 33 -2.23 22.52 -5.33
C ALA A 33 -2.14 23.66 -4.29
N SER A 34 -2.38 23.32 -3.04
CA SER A 34 -2.25 24.22 -1.90
C SER A 34 -1.27 23.66 -0.88
N GLU A 35 -0.55 24.53 -0.22
CA GLU A 35 0.35 24.13 0.86
C GLU A 35 -0.44 23.78 2.12
N LEU A 36 -0.05 22.70 2.80
CA LEU A 36 -0.57 22.29 4.10
C LEU A 36 0.41 22.69 5.19
N LEU A 37 -0.10 23.31 6.22
CA LEU A 37 0.65 23.54 7.45
C LEU A 37 0.54 22.29 8.33
N CYS A 38 1.64 21.61 8.54
CA CYS A 38 1.68 20.44 9.44
C CYS A 38 1.95 20.86 10.90
N SER A 39 1.48 20.06 11.85
CA SER A 39 1.81 20.21 13.26
C SER A 39 3.25 19.78 13.55
N ALA A 40 3.69 19.92 14.81
CA ALA A 40 5.01 19.44 15.24
C ALA A 40 5.16 17.91 15.03
N ASP A 41 4.07 17.16 15.23
CA ASP A 41 3.98 15.72 14.96
C ASP A 41 3.38 15.48 13.56
N ALA A 42 4.06 15.98 12.54
CA ALA A 42 3.55 16.07 11.18
C ALA A 42 3.13 14.70 10.59
N VAL A 43 3.96 13.69 10.79
CA VAL A 43 3.78 12.35 10.19
C VAL A 43 4.10 11.26 11.20
N SER A 44 3.22 10.26 11.27
CA SER A 44 3.47 9.00 11.97
C SER A 44 3.20 7.85 11.01
N ILE A 45 4.20 7.00 10.77
CA ILE A 45 4.07 5.77 9.98
C ILE A 45 4.17 4.60 10.93
N ASN A 46 3.12 3.78 10.98
CA ASN A 46 3.06 2.60 11.82
C ASN A 46 3.13 1.35 10.93
N TYR A 47 4.12 0.51 11.18
CA TYR A 47 4.21 -0.81 10.58
C TYR A 47 3.62 -1.82 11.54
N GLU A 48 2.75 -2.71 11.06
CA GLU A 48 2.22 -3.79 11.89
C GLU A 48 3.36 -4.60 12.51
N SER A 49 3.46 -4.53 13.83
CA SER A 49 4.47 -5.21 14.65
C SER A 49 3.82 -6.31 15.48
N ASP A 50 2.97 -7.13 14.86
CA ASP A 50 2.40 -8.27 15.57
C ASP A 50 3.50 -9.23 16.03
N ASP A 51 3.31 -9.81 17.22
CA ASP A 51 4.15 -10.90 17.75
C ASP A 51 4.11 -12.16 16.85
N ASP A 52 3.17 -12.20 15.88
CA ASP A 52 3.08 -13.25 14.87
C ASP A 52 4.12 -13.02 13.77
N VAL A 53 5.26 -13.66 13.92
CA VAL A 53 6.34 -13.68 12.92
C VAL A 53 5.87 -14.29 11.59
N PHE A 54 4.85 -15.15 11.63
CA PHE A 54 4.32 -15.88 10.48
C PHE A 54 3.13 -15.18 9.82
N LYS A 55 2.86 -13.93 10.17
CA LYS A 55 1.83 -13.14 9.49
C LYS A 55 2.15 -13.01 8.00
N PRO A 56 1.27 -13.52 7.11
CA PRO A 56 1.59 -13.61 5.69
C PRO A 56 1.59 -12.25 4.99
N ILE A 57 0.80 -11.29 5.48
CA ILE A 57 0.79 -9.91 4.97
C ILE A 57 1.00 -8.96 6.14
N LYS A 58 2.02 -8.11 6.05
CA LYS A 58 2.27 -7.03 7.00
C LYS A 58 1.93 -5.71 6.35
N CYS A 59 0.90 -5.08 6.90
CA CYS A 59 0.43 -3.77 6.45
C CYS A 59 1.10 -2.64 7.23
N SER A 60 0.91 -1.43 6.73
CA SER A 60 1.28 -0.20 7.43
C SER A 60 0.19 0.85 7.25
N ASP A 61 0.13 1.77 8.19
CA ASP A 61 -0.72 2.95 8.14
C ASP A 61 0.10 4.21 8.36
N CYS A 62 -0.44 5.32 7.92
CA CYS A 62 0.16 6.63 8.11
C CYS A 62 -0.88 7.62 8.57
N GLN A 63 -0.51 8.41 9.57
CA GLN A 63 -1.27 9.55 10.05
C GLN A 63 -0.51 10.84 9.71
N ILE A 64 -1.20 11.80 9.11
CA ILE A 64 -0.67 13.13 8.82
C ILE A 64 -1.47 14.15 9.62
N ASN A 65 -0.81 14.90 10.48
CA ASN A 65 -1.43 15.90 11.35
C ASN A 65 -1.25 17.30 10.75
N VAL A 66 -2.38 17.92 10.40
CA VAL A 66 -2.45 19.20 9.69
C VAL A 66 -3.14 20.25 10.56
N LEU A 67 -2.58 21.45 10.58
CA LEU A 67 -3.22 22.64 11.16
C LEU A 67 -3.94 23.40 10.07
N THR A 68 -5.23 23.60 10.20
CA THR A 68 -6.03 24.31 9.19
C THR A 68 -7.08 25.20 9.80
N THR A 69 -7.34 26.34 9.17
CA THR A 69 -8.48 27.22 9.47
C THR A 69 -9.63 27.01 8.49
N LYS A 70 -9.44 26.14 7.49
CA LYS A 70 -10.40 25.92 6.40
C LYS A 70 -10.80 24.46 6.29
N VAL A 71 -12.01 24.23 5.82
CA VAL A 71 -12.44 22.90 5.43
C VAL A 71 -11.65 22.46 4.19
N LEU A 72 -10.96 21.35 4.30
CA LEU A 72 -10.20 20.77 3.19
C LEU A 72 -11.12 19.89 2.33
N ALA A 73 -12.08 20.51 1.64
CA ALA A 73 -13.17 19.83 0.92
C ALA A 73 -12.65 18.80 -0.11
N ASN A 74 -11.46 19.03 -0.68
CA ASN A 74 -10.86 18.11 -1.65
C ASN A 74 -10.38 16.79 -1.03
N LEU A 75 -10.33 16.67 0.30
CA LEU A 75 -9.98 15.42 0.99
C LEU A 75 -11.20 14.55 1.30
N TYR A 76 -12.41 15.07 1.13
CA TYR A 76 -13.61 14.27 1.35
C TYR A 76 -13.89 13.37 0.14
N THR A 77 -13.91 12.07 0.37
CA THR A 77 -14.24 11.06 -0.62
C THR A 77 -14.94 9.87 0.03
N ALA A 78 -15.83 9.24 -0.71
CA ALA A 78 -16.45 7.97 -0.33
C ALA A 78 -15.70 6.76 -0.91
N LEU A 79 -14.74 6.98 -1.81
CA LEU A 79 -14.03 5.93 -2.53
C LEU A 79 -12.59 5.80 -2.00
N GLY A 80 -12.21 4.59 -1.62
CA GLY A 80 -10.91 4.29 -1.00
C GLY A 80 -9.69 4.46 -1.91
N ASN A 81 -9.89 4.61 -3.21
CA ASN A 81 -8.79 4.79 -4.18
C ASN A 81 -8.76 6.17 -4.83
N GLN A 82 -9.57 7.10 -4.37
CA GLN A 82 -9.70 8.42 -5.01
C GLN A 82 -8.60 9.41 -4.59
N ILE A 83 -8.05 9.19 -3.40
CA ILE A 83 -7.00 10.04 -2.83
C ILE A 83 -5.85 9.16 -2.36
N TYR A 84 -4.64 9.53 -2.71
CA TYR A 84 -3.45 8.91 -2.15
C TYR A 84 -2.44 9.96 -1.70
N CYS A 85 -1.56 9.57 -0.80
CA CYS A 85 -0.42 10.39 -0.43
C CYS A 85 0.90 9.67 -0.69
N THR A 86 1.94 10.47 -0.91
CA THR A 86 3.32 10.03 -0.92
C THR A 86 4.12 10.81 0.12
N ILE A 87 5.01 10.12 0.80
CA ILE A 87 5.96 10.72 1.73
C ILE A 87 7.34 10.37 1.22
N SER A 88 8.15 11.39 0.97
CA SER A 88 9.53 11.21 0.53
C SER A 88 10.51 11.84 1.52
N LYS A 89 11.69 11.22 1.64
CA LYS A 89 12.81 11.69 2.44
C LYS A 89 14.00 11.95 1.53
N ASN A 90 14.46 13.20 1.46
CA ASN A 90 15.54 13.64 0.57
C ASN A 90 15.30 13.24 -0.90
N GLY A 91 14.02 13.32 -1.35
CA GLY A 91 13.61 12.96 -2.71
C GLY A 91 13.42 11.45 -2.98
N SER A 92 13.73 10.59 -2.02
CA SER A 92 13.45 9.13 -2.13
C SER A 92 12.11 8.81 -1.49
N LEU A 93 11.26 8.04 -2.17
CA LEU A 93 9.96 7.62 -1.66
C LEU A 93 10.17 6.76 -0.41
N LEU A 94 9.61 7.21 0.70
CA LEU A 94 9.64 6.51 1.99
C LEU A 94 8.38 5.66 2.18
N TRP A 95 7.22 6.24 1.89
CA TRP A 95 5.92 5.60 2.08
C TRP A 95 4.88 6.16 1.11
N CYS A 96 3.91 5.34 0.73
CA CYS A 96 2.70 5.82 0.07
C CYS A 96 1.49 4.96 0.43
N GLY A 97 0.30 5.56 0.31
CA GLY A 97 -0.94 4.87 0.61
C GLY A 97 -2.17 5.67 0.24
N TYR A 98 -3.32 5.02 0.35
CA TYR A 98 -4.62 5.59 0.03
C TYR A 98 -5.34 6.09 1.27
N SER A 99 -6.09 7.18 1.12
CA SER A 99 -6.87 7.74 2.23
C SER A 99 -7.96 6.76 2.68
N VAL A 100 -8.18 6.71 3.99
CA VAL A 100 -9.32 5.99 4.56
C VAL A 100 -10.56 6.86 4.40
N PRO A 101 -11.58 6.42 3.63
CA PRO A 101 -12.75 7.22 3.37
C PRO A 101 -13.53 7.55 4.64
N CYS A 102 -14.07 8.76 4.72
CA CYS A 102 -14.96 9.20 5.79
C CYS A 102 -14.41 9.12 7.23
N LEU A 103 -13.09 9.02 7.40
CA LEU A 103 -12.49 8.81 8.72
C LEU A 103 -12.12 10.10 9.46
N TYR A 104 -12.26 11.25 8.84
CA TYR A 104 -11.99 12.52 9.48
C TYR A 104 -13.23 13.41 9.54
N SER A 105 -13.36 14.10 10.65
CA SER A 105 -14.36 15.15 10.88
C SER A 105 -13.63 16.44 11.24
N THR A 106 -14.22 17.56 10.88
CA THR A 106 -13.70 18.87 11.25
C THR A 106 -14.71 19.53 12.16
N ASP A 107 -14.29 19.90 13.35
CA ASP A 107 -15.12 20.70 14.24
C ASP A 107 -15.17 22.14 13.69
N TYR A 108 -16.33 22.77 13.82
CA TYR A 108 -16.43 24.20 13.51
C TYR A 108 -15.76 25.01 14.62
N ASN A 109 -14.61 25.58 14.28
CA ASN A 109 -13.90 26.50 15.15
C ASN A 109 -13.39 27.69 14.33
N GLU A 110 -13.32 28.86 14.93
CA GLU A 110 -12.79 30.07 14.28
C GLU A 110 -11.25 30.13 14.26
N GLU A 111 -10.61 29.34 15.12
CA GLU A 111 -9.16 29.20 15.21
C GLU A 111 -8.62 27.99 14.42
N TYR A 112 -7.33 27.73 14.54
CA TYR A 112 -6.72 26.55 13.91
C TYR A 112 -7.28 25.25 14.48
N ASN A 113 -7.74 24.39 13.59
CA ASN A 113 -8.14 23.02 13.93
C ASN A 113 -6.98 22.07 13.61
N LEU A 114 -6.73 21.15 14.53
CA LEU A 114 -5.86 20.01 14.25
C LEU A 114 -6.68 18.93 13.54
N LEU A 115 -6.29 18.60 12.34
CA LEU A 115 -6.92 17.55 11.54
C LEU A 115 -5.94 16.40 11.33
N SER A 116 -6.33 15.20 11.72
CA SER A 116 -5.55 13.98 11.51
C SER A 116 -6.06 13.22 10.30
N LEU A 117 -5.27 13.20 9.25
CA LEU A 117 -5.57 12.47 8.01
C LEU A 117 -4.99 11.06 8.11
N GLN A 118 -5.81 10.06 7.81
CA GLN A 118 -5.43 8.64 7.90
C GLN A 118 -5.30 8.04 6.51
N PHE A 119 -4.22 7.31 6.31
CA PHE A 119 -3.92 6.61 5.07
C PHE A 119 -3.49 5.17 5.38
N ASN A 120 -3.92 4.24 4.55
CA ASN A 120 -3.52 2.85 4.59
C ASN A 120 -2.58 2.56 3.42
N ASP A 121 -1.60 1.70 3.62
CA ASP A 121 -0.74 1.26 2.53
C ASP A 121 -1.52 0.48 1.44
N ILE A 122 -0.82 0.19 0.36
CA ILE A 122 -1.41 -0.50 -0.79
C ILE A 122 -1.88 -1.90 -0.44
N LEU A 123 -1.15 -2.65 0.40
CA LEU A 123 -1.52 -4.01 0.79
C LEU A 123 -2.79 -4.04 1.65
N SER A 124 -2.93 -3.08 2.56
CA SER A 124 -4.15 -2.91 3.35
C SER A 124 -5.35 -2.59 2.46
N SER A 125 -5.15 -1.75 1.45
CA SER A 125 -6.20 -1.33 0.52
C SER A 125 -6.71 -2.45 -0.39
N LEU A 126 -5.95 -3.55 -0.55
CA LEU A 126 -6.36 -4.73 -1.34
C LEU A 126 -7.66 -5.38 -0.85
N SER A 127 -7.99 -5.25 0.43
CA SER A 127 -9.25 -5.77 0.99
C SER A 127 -10.52 -5.15 0.37
N ASN A 128 -10.39 -3.98 -0.26
CA ASN A 128 -11.50 -3.27 -0.90
C ASN A 128 -11.75 -3.71 -2.35
N TYR A 129 -10.97 -4.64 -2.89
CA TYR A 129 -11.04 -5.08 -4.27
C TYR A 129 -11.26 -6.58 -4.34
N ASN A 130 -12.28 -7.01 -5.06
CA ASN A 130 -12.50 -8.41 -5.35
C ASN A 130 -11.60 -8.85 -6.51
N TYR A 131 -11.11 -10.07 -6.41
CA TYR A 131 -10.33 -10.68 -7.47
C TYR A 131 -11.16 -10.83 -8.74
N THR A 132 -10.56 -10.63 -9.89
CA THR A 132 -11.19 -10.85 -11.19
C THR A 132 -10.41 -11.88 -11.99
N TYR A 133 -11.06 -12.61 -12.87
CA TYR A 133 -10.35 -13.56 -13.73
C TYR A 133 -9.28 -12.85 -14.57
N LEU A 134 -8.10 -13.45 -14.63
CA LEU A 134 -7.01 -12.97 -15.49
C LEU A 134 -7.36 -13.16 -16.97
N ASN A 135 -7.96 -14.31 -17.28
CA ASN A 135 -8.35 -14.70 -18.61
C ASN A 135 -9.75 -15.33 -18.56
N GLU A 136 -9.90 -16.48 -19.20
CA GLU A 136 -11.13 -17.27 -19.12
C GLU A 136 -11.20 -18.05 -17.80
N LYS A 137 -12.41 -18.36 -17.35
CA LYS A 137 -12.75 -18.97 -16.05
C LYS A 137 -12.02 -20.28 -15.66
N GLN A 138 -11.26 -20.88 -16.56
CA GLN A 138 -10.56 -22.16 -16.31
C GLN A 138 -9.08 -22.10 -16.70
N SER A 139 -8.52 -20.92 -16.78
CA SER A 139 -7.11 -20.73 -17.12
C SER A 139 -6.19 -21.17 -15.98
N ILE A 140 -5.13 -21.86 -16.33
CA ILE A 140 -3.99 -22.09 -15.45
C ILE A 140 -3.08 -20.88 -15.54
N VAL A 141 -2.78 -20.26 -14.41
CA VAL A 141 -1.99 -19.04 -14.30
C VAL A 141 -0.83 -19.22 -13.32
N SER A 142 0.27 -18.52 -13.52
CA SER A 142 1.36 -18.56 -12.55
C SER A 142 1.05 -17.64 -11.36
N PHE A 143 1.63 -17.93 -10.20
CA PHE A 143 1.49 -17.07 -9.03
C PHE A 143 1.97 -15.64 -9.31
N TYR A 144 3.03 -15.49 -10.12
CA TYR A 144 3.49 -14.18 -10.55
C TYR A 144 2.42 -13.41 -11.34
N GLN A 145 1.71 -14.09 -12.26
CA GLN A 145 0.62 -13.47 -13.02
C GLN A 145 -0.53 -13.05 -12.11
N VAL A 146 -0.89 -13.87 -11.12
CA VAL A 146 -1.92 -13.54 -10.11
C VAL A 146 -1.51 -12.30 -9.32
N ILE A 147 -0.30 -12.29 -8.75
CA ILE A 147 0.21 -11.15 -7.97
C ILE A 147 0.23 -9.87 -8.81
N LYS A 148 0.75 -9.95 -10.03
CA LYS A 148 0.77 -8.80 -10.94
C LYS A 148 -0.62 -8.29 -11.28
N HIS A 149 -1.59 -9.20 -11.45
CA HIS A 149 -2.98 -8.84 -11.71
C HIS A 149 -3.61 -8.13 -10.53
N ILE A 150 -3.46 -8.67 -9.32
CA ILE A 150 -3.93 -8.05 -8.07
C ILE A 150 -3.36 -6.64 -7.92
N ILE A 151 -2.05 -6.47 -8.10
CA ILE A 151 -1.40 -5.17 -8.01
C ILE A 151 -1.98 -4.20 -9.05
N SER A 152 -2.19 -4.66 -10.28
CA SER A 152 -2.69 -3.81 -11.35
C SER A 152 -4.11 -3.27 -11.13
N GLN A 153 -4.91 -3.93 -10.32
CA GLN A 153 -6.26 -3.48 -9.99
C GLN A 153 -6.25 -2.24 -9.07
N ILE A 154 -5.23 -2.11 -8.24
CA ILE A 154 -5.09 -0.96 -7.32
C ILE A 154 -4.14 0.08 -7.88
N ASP A 155 -3.02 -0.36 -8.42
CA ASP A 155 -1.92 0.52 -8.83
C ASP A 155 -2.20 1.18 -10.19
N SER A 156 -3.35 1.86 -10.29
CA SER A 156 -3.66 2.72 -11.43
C SER A 156 -2.63 3.85 -11.62
N ASN A 157 -1.82 4.11 -10.60
CA ASN A 157 -0.83 5.19 -10.57
C ASN A 157 0.61 4.72 -10.77
N ARG A 158 0.84 3.43 -10.85
CA ARG A 158 2.17 2.83 -10.94
C ARG A 158 3.10 3.24 -9.78
N LEU A 159 2.55 3.30 -8.56
CA LEU A 159 3.31 3.52 -7.34
C LEU A 159 4.19 2.32 -7.00
N ILE A 160 3.72 1.11 -7.36
CA ILE A 160 4.49 -0.11 -7.23
C ILE A 160 5.29 -0.31 -8.51
N LYS A 161 6.60 -0.19 -8.41
CA LYS A 161 7.51 -0.39 -9.54
C LYS A 161 8.07 -1.80 -9.59
N ASN A 162 8.27 -2.42 -8.44
CA ASN A 162 8.95 -3.70 -8.35
C ASN A 162 8.24 -4.67 -7.41
N VAL A 163 8.37 -5.96 -7.72
CA VAL A 163 8.02 -7.05 -6.82
C VAL A 163 9.29 -7.87 -6.61
N TYR A 164 9.78 -7.89 -5.38
CA TYR A 164 10.97 -8.65 -4.99
C TYR A 164 10.58 -9.92 -4.28
N VAL A 165 11.24 -11.02 -4.63
CA VAL A 165 11.04 -12.32 -4.02
C VAL A 165 12.36 -12.81 -3.47
N HIS A 166 12.44 -12.89 -2.14
CA HIS A 166 13.59 -13.43 -1.41
C HIS A 166 13.26 -14.85 -0.95
N ASN A 167 13.77 -15.84 -1.67
CA ASN A 167 13.49 -17.25 -1.44
C ASN A 167 14.75 -18.01 -1.05
N ALA A 168 14.68 -18.79 0.05
CA ALA A 168 15.74 -19.69 0.48
C ALA A 168 15.76 -20.99 -0.34
N LYS A 169 14.62 -21.40 -0.90
CA LYS A 169 14.46 -22.65 -1.64
C LYS A 169 14.45 -22.37 -3.14
N LYS A 170 15.49 -22.81 -3.83
CA LYS A 170 15.53 -22.77 -5.29
C LYS A 170 14.95 -24.07 -5.85
N ILE A 171 13.95 -23.97 -6.73
CA ILE A 171 13.43 -25.14 -7.45
C ILE A 171 14.46 -25.62 -8.47
N ASN A 172 15.19 -24.70 -9.08
CA ASN A 172 16.39 -24.89 -9.91
C ASN A 172 17.24 -23.63 -9.80
N ASP A 173 18.53 -23.72 -10.06
CA ASP A 173 19.50 -22.62 -9.87
C ASP A 173 19.20 -21.33 -10.68
N THR A 174 18.24 -21.34 -11.57
CA THR A 174 17.96 -20.26 -12.52
C THR A 174 16.49 -19.82 -12.59
N THR A 175 15.57 -20.43 -11.83
CA THR A 175 14.13 -20.19 -12.05
C THR A 175 13.47 -19.44 -10.90
N ASP A 176 12.78 -18.39 -11.29
CA ASP A 176 11.89 -17.62 -10.45
C ASP A 176 10.74 -18.51 -9.95
N LEU A 177 10.63 -18.68 -8.62
CA LEU A 177 9.65 -19.51 -7.96
C LEU A 177 8.22 -19.16 -8.40
N LEU A 178 7.88 -17.88 -8.41
CA LEU A 178 6.53 -17.43 -8.68
C LEU A 178 6.09 -17.66 -10.13
N ASN A 179 7.02 -17.63 -11.08
CA ASN A 179 6.72 -17.91 -12.48
C ASN A 179 6.54 -19.41 -12.79
N ASN A 180 7.07 -20.27 -11.93
CA ASN A 180 7.08 -21.73 -12.14
C ASN A 180 6.08 -22.49 -11.27
N LEU A 181 5.35 -21.82 -10.42
CA LEU A 181 4.22 -22.36 -9.68
C LEU A 181 2.92 -21.88 -10.30
N PHE A 182 2.03 -22.83 -10.56
CA PHE A 182 0.79 -22.58 -11.27
C PHE A 182 -0.41 -22.95 -10.41
N ILE A 183 -1.50 -22.22 -10.62
CA ILE A 183 -2.79 -22.43 -9.97
C ILE A 183 -3.90 -22.27 -11.00
N LEU A 184 -5.02 -22.92 -10.75
CA LEU A 184 -6.23 -22.70 -11.54
C LEU A 184 -6.89 -21.39 -11.05
N ASP A 185 -7.10 -20.45 -11.96
CA ASP A 185 -7.66 -19.11 -11.69
C ASP A 185 -9.04 -19.19 -10.98
N ARG A 186 -9.82 -20.23 -11.28
CA ARG A 186 -11.10 -20.54 -10.64
C ARG A 186 -11.02 -20.79 -9.11
N ASN A 187 -9.86 -21.14 -8.59
CA ASN A 187 -9.69 -21.44 -7.15
C ASN A 187 -9.88 -20.21 -6.25
N PHE A 188 -9.89 -19.01 -6.82
CA PHE A 188 -10.13 -17.76 -6.09
C PHE A 188 -11.60 -17.32 -6.13
N PHE A 189 -12.50 -18.26 -6.45
CA PHE A 189 -13.94 -18.03 -6.47
C PHE A 189 -14.63 -19.19 -5.75
N ASP A 190 -15.71 -18.88 -5.07
CA ASP A 190 -16.55 -19.87 -4.42
C ASP A 190 -17.43 -20.66 -5.39
N GLU A 191 -18.31 -21.54 -4.88
CA GLU A 191 -19.24 -22.33 -5.67
C GLU A 191 -20.29 -21.48 -6.39
N ALA A 192 -20.66 -20.33 -5.82
CA ALA A 192 -21.58 -19.37 -6.42
C ALA A 192 -20.90 -18.46 -7.46
N ASN A 193 -19.58 -18.64 -7.68
CA ASN A 193 -18.74 -17.81 -8.53
C ASN A 193 -18.57 -16.38 -7.98
N GLU A 194 -18.69 -16.23 -6.66
CA GLU A 194 -18.29 -15.00 -5.98
C GLU A 194 -16.78 -15.02 -5.73
N ALA A 195 -16.14 -13.88 -6.00
CA ALA A 195 -14.68 -13.78 -5.92
C ALA A 195 -14.23 -13.46 -4.49
N GLU A 196 -13.13 -14.06 -4.08
CA GLU A 196 -12.37 -13.65 -2.90
C GLU A 196 -11.83 -12.22 -3.07
N ASN A 197 -11.59 -11.52 -1.99
CA ASN A 197 -10.92 -10.22 -2.10
C ASN A 197 -9.42 -10.40 -2.41
N CYS A 198 -8.83 -9.39 -3.03
CA CYS A 198 -7.45 -9.46 -3.49
C CYS A 198 -6.43 -9.64 -2.35
N LYS A 199 -6.72 -9.15 -1.13
CA LYS A 199 -5.86 -9.35 0.02
C LYS A 199 -5.82 -10.80 0.45
N ASP A 200 -6.98 -11.45 0.52
CA ASP A 200 -7.08 -12.87 0.90
C ASP A 200 -6.40 -13.77 -0.13
N VAL A 201 -6.58 -13.48 -1.42
CA VAL A 201 -5.85 -14.20 -2.49
C VAL A 201 -4.34 -14.09 -2.31
N LEU A 202 -3.84 -12.87 -2.03
CA LEU A 202 -2.42 -12.65 -1.80
C LEU A 202 -1.94 -13.37 -0.53
N GLU A 203 -2.78 -13.37 0.52
CA GLU A 203 -2.50 -14.06 1.77
C GLU A 203 -2.41 -15.57 1.59
N TYR A 204 -3.31 -16.19 0.82
CA TYR A 204 -3.25 -17.60 0.48
C TYR A 204 -1.95 -17.97 -0.25
N ILE A 205 -1.53 -17.14 -1.21
CA ILE A 205 -0.26 -17.34 -1.93
C ILE A 205 0.93 -17.26 -0.96
N ALA A 206 0.99 -16.22 -0.13
CA ALA A 206 2.07 -16.02 0.81
C ALA A 206 2.14 -17.18 1.83
N ARG A 207 1.01 -17.61 2.39
CA ARG A 207 0.92 -18.77 3.30
C ARG A 207 1.36 -20.07 2.62
N TYR A 208 0.89 -20.32 1.41
CA TYR A 208 1.26 -21.52 0.65
C TYR A 208 2.76 -21.62 0.41
N LEU A 209 3.41 -20.46 0.15
CA LEU A 209 4.83 -20.40 -0.09
C LEU A 209 5.67 -20.35 1.20
N GLY A 210 5.06 -20.16 2.37
CA GLY A 210 5.77 -19.93 3.63
C GLY A 210 6.54 -18.62 3.63
N MET A 211 5.91 -17.56 3.11
CA MET A 211 6.50 -16.23 2.98
C MET A 211 5.65 -15.18 3.71
N THR A 212 6.29 -14.09 4.08
CA THR A 212 5.62 -12.84 4.44
C THR A 212 5.71 -11.85 3.29
N CYS A 213 4.66 -11.06 3.12
CA CYS A 213 4.58 -9.99 2.14
C CYS A 213 4.48 -8.65 2.85
N TYR A 214 5.27 -7.66 2.47
CA TYR A 214 5.19 -6.30 2.98
C TYR A 214 5.50 -5.29 1.88
N TYR A 215 5.04 -4.06 2.08
CA TYR A 215 5.29 -2.93 1.19
C TYR A 215 6.32 -1.99 1.80
N TYR A 216 7.30 -1.57 1.01
CA TYR A 216 8.29 -0.57 1.42
C TYR A 216 8.79 0.25 0.23
N GLY A 217 8.79 1.57 0.37
CA GLY A 217 9.16 2.50 -0.69
C GLY A 217 8.21 2.41 -1.89
N ASP A 218 8.71 1.95 -3.02
CA ASP A 218 7.95 1.73 -4.26
C ASP A 218 7.84 0.24 -4.64
N SER A 219 8.04 -0.65 -3.68
CA SER A 219 8.20 -2.07 -3.96
C SER A 219 7.46 -2.96 -2.97
N ILE A 220 6.99 -4.11 -3.47
CA ILE A 220 6.46 -5.19 -2.67
C ILE A 220 7.53 -6.26 -2.51
N TYR A 221 7.68 -6.77 -1.30
CA TYR A 221 8.66 -7.79 -0.92
C TYR A 221 7.95 -9.04 -0.44
N PHE A 222 8.27 -10.17 -1.05
CA PHE A 222 7.95 -11.50 -0.55
C PHE A 222 9.21 -12.10 0.05
N VAL A 223 9.19 -12.40 1.33
CA VAL A 223 10.36 -12.92 2.06
C VAL A 223 10.03 -14.24 2.72
N ASP A 224 10.80 -15.26 2.40
CA ASP A 224 10.71 -16.59 2.99
C ASP A 224 11.08 -16.53 4.49
N TYR A 225 10.30 -17.20 5.34
CA TYR A 225 10.55 -17.25 6.78
C TYR A 225 11.91 -17.87 7.13
N ASP A 226 12.43 -18.79 6.31
CA ASP A 226 13.76 -19.37 6.51
C ASP A 226 14.86 -18.32 6.33
N ILE A 227 14.67 -17.32 5.47
CA ILE A 227 15.59 -16.20 5.30
C ILE A 227 15.55 -15.30 6.53
N ILE A 228 14.34 -14.94 7.01
CA ILE A 228 14.18 -14.10 8.20
C ILE A 228 14.85 -14.72 9.41
N LYS A 229 14.70 -16.02 9.60
CA LYS A 229 15.36 -16.77 10.68
C LYS A 229 16.89 -16.69 10.60
N ASN A 230 17.45 -16.74 9.40
CA ASN A 230 18.88 -16.69 9.17
C ASN A 230 19.47 -15.29 9.35
N ILE A 231 18.73 -14.22 8.96
CA ILE A 231 19.18 -12.83 9.14
C ILE A 231 19.43 -12.55 10.64
N ASN A 232 18.56 -13.01 11.52
CA ASN A 232 18.72 -12.82 12.96
C ASN A 232 19.94 -13.57 13.54
N SER A 233 20.52 -14.53 12.83
CA SER A 233 21.75 -15.23 13.23
C SER A 233 23.04 -14.53 12.81
N TYR A 234 22.99 -13.57 11.90
CA TYR A 234 24.16 -12.82 11.40
C TYR A 234 24.37 -11.46 12.08
N THR A 235 23.46 -11.03 12.94
CA THR A 235 23.53 -9.74 13.66
C THR A 235 24.02 -9.86 15.10
N LYS A 236 24.83 -10.87 15.42
CA LYS A 236 25.54 -10.97 16.72
C LYS A 236 27.03 -10.83 16.53
#